data_7e34a06f025b89ef38ab60d6424c2af8
#
_entry.id   7e34a06f025b89ef38ab60d6424c2af8
#
_cell.length_a   1.000
_cell.length_b   1.000
_cell.length_c   1.000
_cell.angle_alpha   90.00
_cell.angle_beta   90.00
_cell.angle_gamma   90.00
#
_symmetry.space_group_name_H-M   'P 1'
#
loop_
_entity.id
_entity.type
_entity.pdbx_description
1 polymer ?
#
loop_
_entity_poly.entity_id
_entity_poly.type
_entity_poly.pdbx_seq_one_letter_code
_entity_poly.pdbx_strand_id
1 'polypeptide(L)'
;MAAESFVGVRVQGGLLPAELLSRIAAGAVSGQASADYHLAAGETVREAANRAWAYLTGVWSAYRQAATKLPGSDRGTTLTRERWLLILLRELDYGRVPATPAGGLPAGDKHLPVSHLWEHVPIHLLGHTIELDKRTQGVAGAATQSPQSMVQELLNRSDAHLWGLLSNGLTLRLLRDSTSLVGASYVEFDLEAIFDGDLFADFLLLYSICHQSRLEVRDPEKGPASCWLESWRTESVESGSRALNQLRD
;
A
#
# COMPACT_ATOMS: atom_id res chain seq x y z
N MET A 1 -21.25 -2.10 -18.42
CA MET A 1 -19.83 -1.92 -18.75
C MET A 1 -19.06 -3.05 -18.06
N ALA A 2 -18.20 -3.78 -18.77
CA ALA A 2 -17.39 -4.82 -18.17
C ALA A 2 -16.48 -4.15 -17.10
N ALA A 3 -16.37 -4.76 -15.92
CA ALA A 3 -15.44 -4.31 -14.90
C ALA A 3 -14.02 -4.39 -15.49
N GLU A 4 -13.25 -3.31 -15.39
CA GLU A 4 -11.87 -3.29 -15.83
C GLU A 4 -11.10 -4.31 -14.98
N SER A 5 -10.50 -5.30 -15.62
CA SER A 5 -9.77 -6.37 -14.95
C SER A 5 -8.31 -5.96 -14.86
N PHE A 6 -7.82 -5.70 -13.66
CA PHE A 6 -6.41 -5.40 -13.40
C PHE A 6 -5.63 -6.72 -13.26
N VAL A 7 -4.55 -6.86 -14.02
CA VAL A 7 -3.72 -8.08 -14.05
C VAL A 7 -2.83 -8.18 -12.82
N GLY A 8 -2.24 -7.06 -12.42
CA GLY A 8 -1.30 -6.97 -11.29
C GLY A 8 -1.95 -6.56 -9.97
N VAL A 9 -3.28 -6.57 -9.84
CA VAL A 9 -3.97 -6.15 -8.61
C VAL A 9 -4.85 -7.27 -8.09
N ARG A 10 -4.70 -7.57 -6.80
CA ARG A 10 -5.50 -8.58 -6.10
C ARG A 10 -6.11 -8.00 -4.84
N VAL A 11 -7.34 -8.38 -4.54
CA VAL A 11 -8.04 -8.02 -3.30
C VAL A 11 -8.28 -9.28 -2.49
N GLN A 12 -7.86 -9.25 -1.24
CA GLN A 12 -8.11 -10.30 -0.26
C GLN A 12 -8.95 -9.74 0.88
N GLY A 13 -9.93 -10.52 1.36
CA GLY A 13 -10.76 -10.16 2.51
C GLY A 13 -11.72 -8.99 2.30
N GLY A 14 -11.95 -8.58 1.05
CA GLY A 14 -12.95 -7.56 0.70
C GLY A 14 -12.64 -6.15 1.23
N LEU A 15 -11.37 -5.81 1.44
CA LEU A 15 -10.96 -4.52 2.01
C LEU A 15 -11.43 -3.33 1.16
N LEU A 16 -11.21 -3.38 -0.14
CA LEU A 16 -11.77 -2.47 -1.15
C LEU A 16 -12.40 -3.33 -2.26
N PRO A 17 -13.70 -3.31 -2.45
CA PRO A 17 -14.37 -4.13 -3.46
C PRO A 17 -13.89 -3.81 -4.89
N ALA A 18 -13.90 -4.81 -5.78
CA ALA A 18 -13.45 -4.66 -7.17
C ALA A 18 -14.21 -3.56 -7.93
N GLU A 19 -15.51 -3.37 -7.65
CA GLU A 19 -16.32 -2.29 -8.21
C GLU A 19 -15.79 -0.91 -7.79
N LEU A 20 -15.40 -0.75 -6.51
CA LEU A 20 -14.79 0.50 -6.03
C LEU A 20 -13.46 0.77 -6.72
N LEU A 21 -12.61 -0.25 -6.91
CA LEU A 21 -11.33 -0.10 -7.62
C LEU A 21 -11.55 0.38 -9.06
N SER A 22 -12.53 -0.18 -9.76
CA SER A 22 -12.89 0.24 -11.13
C SER A 22 -13.38 1.70 -11.16
N ARG A 23 -14.16 2.12 -10.18
CA ARG A 23 -14.62 3.52 -10.04
C ARG A 23 -13.47 4.48 -9.72
N ILE A 24 -12.54 4.07 -8.87
CA ILE A 24 -11.32 4.85 -8.56
C ILE A 24 -10.48 5.03 -9.83
N ALA A 25 -10.24 3.94 -10.56
CA ALA A 25 -9.47 3.99 -11.81
C ALA A 25 -10.11 4.90 -12.87
N ALA A 26 -11.45 4.94 -12.91
CA ALA A 26 -12.21 5.82 -13.80
C ALA A 26 -12.30 7.28 -13.32
N GLY A 27 -11.75 7.62 -12.15
CA GLY A 27 -11.92 8.96 -11.56
C GLY A 27 -13.34 9.28 -11.13
N ALA A 28 -14.14 8.26 -10.78
CA ALA A 28 -15.58 8.36 -10.53
C ALA A 28 -15.95 8.28 -9.04
N VAL A 29 -15.01 8.60 -8.15
CA VAL A 29 -15.25 8.71 -6.71
C VAL A 29 -14.90 10.11 -6.21
N SER A 30 -15.45 10.50 -5.06
CA SER A 30 -15.13 11.78 -4.42
C SER A 30 -13.65 11.85 -4.01
N GLY A 31 -13.07 13.04 -3.94
CA GLY A 31 -11.69 13.24 -3.49
C GLY A 31 -10.64 12.90 -4.53
N GLN A 32 -10.96 12.96 -5.82
CA GLN A 32 -10.03 12.74 -6.93
C GLN A 32 -9.73 14.00 -7.74
N ALA A 33 -10.04 15.18 -7.23
CA ALA A 33 -9.59 16.43 -7.84
C ALA A 33 -8.07 16.63 -7.65
N SER A 34 -7.46 17.45 -8.48
CA SER A 34 -6.03 17.79 -8.41
C SER A 34 -5.61 18.25 -7.00
N ALA A 35 -6.41 19.11 -6.39
CA ALA A 35 -6.16 19.62 -5.04
C ALA A 35 -6.18 18.52 -3.96
N ASP A 36 -6.99 17.48 -4.14
CA ASP A 36 -7.08 16.35 -3.21
C ASP A 36 -5.82 15.48 -3.22
N TYR A 37 -5.01 15.59 -4.26
CA TYR A 37 -3.70 14.93 -4.41
C TYR A 37 -2.52 15.91 -4.27
N HIS A 38 -2.77 17.13 -3.80
CA HIS A 38 -1.74 18.17 -3.68
C HIS A 38 -1.03 18.52 -5.00
N LEU A 39 -1.70 18.27 -6.13
CA LEU A 39 -1.15 18.56 -7.46
C LEU A 39 -1.31 20.03 -7.81
N ALA A 40 -0.49 20.48 -8.75
CA ALA A 40 -0.61 21.82 -9.31
C ALA A 40 -1.97 22.05 -9.97
N ALA A 41 -2.44 23.30 -9.98
CA ALA A 41 -3.70 23.64 -10.63
C ALA A 41 -3.67 23.24 -12.12
N GLY A 42 -4.67 22.45 -12.53
CA GLY A 42 -4.81 21.95 -13.90
C GLY A 42 -4.06 20.65 -14.20
N GLU A 43 -3.23 20.14 -13.29
CA GLU A 43 -2.62 18.83 -13.44
C GLU A 43 -3.59 17.73 -12.95
N THR A 44 -3.85 16.74 -13.76
CA THR A 44 -4.69 15.59 -13.41
C THR A 44 -3.89 14.50 -12.67
N VAL A 45 -4.57 13.66 -11.90
CA VAL A 45 -3.96 12.50 -11.24
C VAL A 45 -3.29 11.58 -12.27
N ARG A 46 -3.91 11.42 -13.46
CA ARG A 46 -3.35 10.60 -14.54
C ARG A 46 -2.04 11.18 -15.09
N GLU A 47 -1.93 12.50 -15.24
CA GLU A 47 -0.71 13.15 -15.69
C GLU A 47 0.41 13.02 -14.66
N ALA A 48 0.10 13.22 -13.39
CA ALA A 48 1.05 13.02 -12.31
C ALA A 48 1.53 11.56 -12.22
N ALA A 49 0.62 10.60 -12.30
CA ALA A 49 0.96 9.18 -12.35
C ALA A 49 1.81 8.83 -13.60
N ASN A 50 1.51 9.39 -14.75
CA ASN A 50 2.29 9.15 -15.98
C ASN A 50 3.73 9.69 -15.86
N ARG A 51 3.92 10.85 -15.23
CA ARG A 51 5.25 11.39 -14.94
C ARG A 51 6.04 10.48 -13.99
N ALA A 52 5.41 10.04 -12.89
CA ALA A 52 6.00 9.08 -11.95
C ALA A 52 6.35 7.76 -12.65
N TRP A 53 5.45 7.23 -13.47
CA TRP A 53 5.65 6.02 -14.27
C TRP A 53 6.87 6.10 -15.17
N ALA A 54 6.98 7.17 -15.96
CA ALA A 54 8.11 7.37 -16.86
C ALA A 54 9.46 7.35 -16.14
N TYR A 55 9.53 7.88 -14.92
CA TYR A 55 10.73 7.82 -14.09
C TYR A 55 10.94 6.43 -13.48
N LEU A 56 9.91 5.86 -12.87
CA LEU A 56 10.00 4.61 -12.12
C LEU A 56 10.30 3.39 -12.98
N THR A 57 9.93 3.38 -14.27
CA THR A 57 10.29 2.27 -15.18
C THR A 57 11.81 2.15 -15.35
N GLY A 58 12.54 3.27 -15.43
CA GLY A 58 13.99 3.29 -15.44
C GLY A 58 14.61 2.83 -14.11
N VAL A 59 14.05 3.31 -13.00
CA VAL A 59 14.47 2.91 -11.63
C VAL A 59 14.26 1.41 -11.42
N TRP A 60 13.10 0.88 -11.82
CA TRP A 60 12.80 -0.55 -11.75
C TRP A 60 13.82 -1.39 -12.51
N SER A 61 14.08 -1.04 -13.78
CA SER A 61 15.06 -1.76 -14.61
C SER A 61 16.45 -1.78 -13.96
N ALA A 62 16.94 -0.63 -13.48
CA ALA A 62 18.22 -0.54 -12.79
C ALA A 62 18.27 -1.35 -11.49
N TYR A 63 17.19 -1.32 -10.71
CA TYR A 63 17.05 -2.12 -9.50
C TYR A 63 17.10 -3.62 -9.79
N ARG A 64 16.34 -4.10 -10.78
CA ARG A 64 16.30 -5.53 -11.16
C ARG A 64 17.66 -6.01 -11.62
N GLN A 65 18.36 -5.23 -12.44
CA GLN A 65 19.74 -5.55 -12.86
C GLN A 65 20.72 -5.62 -11.68
N ALA A 66 20.59 -4.72 -10.70
CA ALA A 66 21.44 -4.75 -9.51
C ALA A 66 21.12 -5.96 -8.62
N ALA A 67 19.85 -6.32 -8.50
CA ALA A 67 19.42 -7.47 -7.70
C ALA A 67 20.01 -8.80 -8.21
N THR A 68 20.14 -8.99 -9.52
CA THR A 68 20.77 -10.19 -10.09
C THR A 68 22.24 -10.36 -9.76
N LYS A 69 22.91 -9.28 -9.34
CA LYS A 69 24.35 -9.29 -9.00
C LYS A 69 24.61 -9.52 -7.50
N LEU A 70 23.57 -9.57 -6.69
CA LEU A 70 23.74 -9.82 -5.26
C LEU A 70 24.19 -11.27 -5.00
N PRO A 71 25.08 -11.49 -4.01
CA PRO A 71 25.38 -12.83 -3.54
C PRO A 71 24.13 -13.56 -3.07
N GLY A 72 24.03 -14.86 -3.25
CA GLY A 72 22.88 -15.65 -2.83
C GLY A 72 22.60 -15.63 -1.31
N SER A 73 23.58 -15.24 -0.50
CA SER A 73 23.45 -15.03 0.94
C SER A 73 22.84 -13.68 1.31
N ASP A 74 22.83 -12.70 0.39
CA ASP A 74 22.24 -11.38 0.63
C ASP A 74 20.73 -11.42 0.38
N ARG A 75 19.96 -10.98 1.36
CA ARG A 75 18.49 -10.88 1.26
C ARG A 75 18.01 -9.71 0.40
N GLY A 76 18.92 -8.83 -0.01
CA GLY A 76 18.61 -7.68 -0.85
C GLY A 76 17.91 -6.54 -0.13
N THR A 77 17.88 -6.52 1.21
CA THR A 77 17.07 -5.56 1.96
C THR A 77 17.52 -4.12 1.70
N THR A 78 18.80 -3.82 1.80
CA THR A 78 19.34 -2.47 1.56
C THR A 78 19.10 -2.03 0.12
N LEU A 79 19.43 -2.89 -0.84
CA LEU A 79 19.21 -2.61 -2.26
C LEU A 79 17.73 -2.32 -2.56
N THR A 80 16.82 -3.18 -2.08
CA THR A 80 15.38 -3.05 -2.32
C THR A 80 14.83 -1.77 -1.70
N ARG A 81 15.22 -1.44 -0.47
CA ARG A 81 14.78 -0.20 0.19
C ARG A 81 15.30 1.05 -0.52
N GLU A 82 16.62 1.16 -0.70
CA GLU A 82 17.26 2.40 -1.12
C GLU A 82 17.16 2.65 -2.63
N ARG A 83 17.20 1.59 -3.44
CA ARG A 83 17.22 1.70 -4.90
C ARG A 83 15.87 1.50 -5.56
N TRP A 84 14.85 1.14 -4.78
CA TRP A 84 13.51 0.90 -5.32
C TRP A 84 12.41 1.47 -4.43
N LEU A 85 12.11 0.88 -3.28
CA LEU A 85 10.90 1.17 -2.52
C LEU A 85 10.83 2.59 -1.96
N LEU A 86 11.92 3.14 -1.43
CA LEU A 86 11.94 4.52 -0.96
C LEU A 86 11.82 5.52 -2.10
N ILE A 87 12.28 5.16 -3.31
CA ILE A 87 12.07 5.97 -4.52
C ILE A 87 10.61 5.90 -4.96
N LEU A 88 10.00 4.70 -4.98
CA LEU A 88 8.57 4.54 -5.26
C LEU A 88 7.72 5.37 -4.30
N LEU A 89 7.99 5.29 -3.00
CA LEU A 89 7.26 6.07 -1.99
C LEU A 89 7.43 7.58 -2.18
N ARG A 90 8.61 8.03 -2.60
CA ARG A 90 8.84 9.45 -2.92
C ARG A 90 7.98 9.89 -4.10
N GLU A 91 7.87 9.08 -5.15
CA GLU A 91 7.00 9.37 -6.31
C GLU A 91 5.50 9.29 -5.96
N LEU A 92 5.14 8.61 -4.87
CA LEU A 92 3.81 8.63 -4.25
C LEU A 92 3.61 9.76 -3.23
N ASP A 93 4.53 10.74 -3.23
CA ASP A 93 4.51 11.99 -2.44
C ASP A 93 4.74 11.82 -0.93
N TYR A 94 5.25 10.67 -0.46
CA TYR A 94 5.60 10.49 0.97
C TYR A 94 6.82 11.32 1.40
N GLY A 95 7.60 11.84 0.46
CA GLY A 95 8.83 12.54 0.76
C GLY A 95 9.85 11.63 1.47
N ARG A 96 10.36 12.08 2.60
CA ARG A 96 11.26 11.27 3.43
C ARG A 96 10.45 10.36 4.36
N VAL A 97 10.68 9.06 4.26
CA VAL A 97 10.09 8.05 5.15
C VAL A 97 11.17 7.61 6.16
N PRO A 98 11.10 8.03 7.42
CA PRO A 98 12.11 7.70 8.41
C PRO A 98 12.03 6.24 8.85
N ALA A 99 13.18 5.65 9.16
CA ALA A 99 13.24 4.37 9.85
C ALA A 99 12.69 4.50 11.28
N THR A 100 12.06 3.44 11.77
CA THR A 100 11.60 3.36 13.15
C THR A 100 12.79 3.26 14.13
N PRO A 101 12.60 3.61 15.41
CA PRO A 101 13.57 3.33 16.46
C PRO A 101 13.91 1.83 16.55
N ALA A 102 15.05 1.54 17.16
CA ALA A 102 15.43 0.15 17.46
C ALA A 102 14.32 -0.55 18.26
N GLY A 103 13.95 -1.74 17.81
CA GLY A 103 12.83 -2.51 18.38
C GLY A 103 11.49 -2.30 17.66
N GLY A 104 11.34 -1.28 16.82
CA GLY A 104 10.14 -1.04 16.01
C GLY A 104 9.07 -0.21 16.73
N LEU A 105 7.81 -0.50 16.47
CA LEU A 105 6.64 0.25 16.93
C LEU A 105 5.90 -0.45 18.08
N PRO A 106 5.33 0.31 19.03
CA PRO A 106 4.54 -0.26 20.12
C PRO A 106 3.24 -0.88 19.60
N ALA A 107 2.91 -2.06 20.12
CA ALA A 107 1.69 -2.82 19.83
C ALA A 107 1.16 -3.43 21.12
N GLY A 108 0.45 -2.64 21.90
CA GLY A 108 -0.01 -3.02 23.25
C GLY A 108 1.19 -3.18 24.21
N ASP A 109 1.38 -4.38 24.72
CA ASP A 109 2.42 -4.73 25.69
C ASP A 109 3.79 -5.08 25.09
N LYS A 110 3.91 -5.06 23.77
CA LYS A 110 5.13 -5.41 23.05
C LYS A 110 5.49 -4.41 21.95
N HIS A 111 6.68 -4.56 21.37
CA HIS A 111 7.11 -3.84 20.18
C HIS A 111 7.20 -4.80 19.00
N LEU A 112 6.82 -4.33 17.83
CA LEU A 112 6.90 -5.06 16.58
C LEU A 112 7.91 -4.39 15.65
N PRO A 113 8.87 -5.14 15.07
CA PRO A 113 9.99 -4.59 14.32
C PRO A 113 9.59 -4.14 12.90
N VAL A 114 8.61 -3.27 12.80
CA VAL A 114 8.27 -2.56 11.55
C VAL A 114 9.39 -1.60 11.22
N SER A 115 9.81 -1.56 9.96
CA SER A 115 11.05 -0.90 9.56
C SER A 115 10.97 0.63 9.45
N HIS A 116 9.82 1.17 9.08
CA HIS A 116 9.61 2.59 8.81
C HIS A 116 8.25 3.06 9.32
N LEU A 117 8.16 4.35 9.55
CA LEU A 117 6.92 5.02 9.92
C LEU A 117 6.83 6.35 9.18
N TRP A 118 5.76 6.56 8.42
CA TRP A 118 5.42 7.88 7.90
C TRP A 118 4.23 8.42 8.68
N GLU A 119 4.47 9.48 9.48
CA GLU A 119 3.47 10.03 10.42
C GLU A 119 2.81 8.94 11.27
N HIS A 120 1.57 8.57 10.97
CA HIS A 120 0.81 7.52 11.64
C HIS A 120 0.70 6.21 10.81
N VAL A 121 1.34 6.14 9.64
CA VAL A 121 1.28 4.99 8.74
C VAL A 121 2.52 4.12 8.89
N PRO A 122 2.42 2.92 9.49
CA PRO A 122 3.52 1.97 9.51
C PRO A 122 3.80 1.45 8.10
N ILE A 123 5.07 1.41 7.75
CA ILE A 123 5.55 0.96 6.44
C ILE A 123 6.66 -0.06 6.69
N HIS A 124 6.41 -1.32 6.32
CA HIS A 124 7.39 -2.39 6.49
C HIS A 124 8.00 -2.80 5.15
N LEU A 125 9.28 -2.53 5.01
CA LEU A 125 10.04 -2.75 3.77
C LEU A 125 11.08 -3.86 3.99
N LEU A 126 11.06 -4.86 3.11
CA LEU A 126 11.91 -6.05 3.15
C LEU A 126 12.73 -6.21 1.86
N GLY A 127 13.68 -7.12 1.87
CA GLY A 127 14.40 -7.53 0.68
C GLY A 127 13.56 -8.41 -0.25
N HIS A 128 13.88 -8.39 -1.53
CA HIS A 128 13.11 -9.07 -2.58
C HIS A 128 13.08 -10.62 -2.45
N THR A 129 13.97 -11.19 -1.66
CA THR A 129 13.98 -12.64 -1.41
C THR A 129 13.06 -13.07 -0.26
N ILE A 130 12.42 -12.12 0.44
CA ILE A 130 11.58 -12.40 1.61
C ILE A 130 10.13 -12.56 1.17
N GLU A 131 9.53 -13.70 1.48
CA GLU A 131 8.13 -13.96 1.24
C GLU A 131 7.26 -13.29 2.31
N LEU A 132 6.22 -12.55 1.89
CA LEU A 132 5.38 -11.76 2.80
C LEU A 132 4.49 -12.63 3.71
N ASP A 133 4.18 -13.85 3.30
CA ASP A 133 3.26 -14.76 4.02
C ASP A 133 4.01 -15.85 4.79
N LYS A 134 5.34 -15.84 4.76
CA LYS A 134 6.16 -16.85 5.44
C LYS A 134 7.13 -16.21 6.42
N ARG A 135 7.40 -16.95 7.49
CA ARG A 135 8.45 -16.60 8.43
C ARG A 135 9.83 -16.84 7.81
N THR A 136 10.75 -15.90 8.02
CA THR A 136 12.15 -16.02 7.59
C THR A 136 13.07 -15.79 8.78
N GLN A 137 13.73 -16.84 9.23
CA GLN A 137 14.64 -16.79 10.37
C GLN A 137 15.77 -15.77 10.15
N GLY A 138 16.12 -15.01 11.18
CA GLY A 138 17.20 -14.03 11.15
C GLY A 138 16.87 -12.72 10.42
N VAL A 139 15.64 -12.54 9.94
CA VAL A 139 15.20 -11.31 9.28
C VAL A 139 14.28 -10.52 10.22
N ALA A 140 14.68 -9.30 10.55
CA ALA A 140 13.87 -8.41 11.38
C ALA A 140 12.49 -8.17 10.72
N GLY A 141 11.42 -8.38 11.50
CA GLY A 141 10.05 -8.27 10.99
C GLY A 141 9.54 -9.47 10.19
N ALA A 142 10.33 -10.56 10.14
CA ALA A 142 9.92 -11.83 9.53
C ALA A 142 10.36 -13.05 10.35
N ALA A 143 11.11 -12.86 11.44
CA ALA A 143 11.75 -13.96 12.18
C ALA A 143 10.78 -14.75 13.07
N THR A 144 9.87 -14.09 13.74
CA THR A 144 8.95 -14.70 14.71
C THR A 144 7.61 -15.08 14.09
N GLN A 145 7.18 -14.34 13.10
CA GLN A 145 5.94 -14.55 12.34
C GLN A 145 6.14 -14.04 10.91
N SER A 146 5.17 -14.26 10.02
CA SER A 146 5.25 -13.70 8.66
C SER A 146 5.15 -12.16 8.70
N PRO A 147 5.78 -11.46 7.73
CA PRO A 147 5.63 -10.01 7.63
C PRO A 147 4.18 -9.55 7.58
N GLN A 148 3.33 -10.24 6.82
CA GLN A 148 1.90 -9.99 6.75
C GLN A 148 1.24 -10.04 8.13
N SER A 149 1.48 -11.12 8.89
CA SER A 149 0.90 -11.29 10.22
C SER A 149 1.39 -10.24 11.21
N MET A 150 2.66 -9.86 11.12
CA MET A 150 3.26 -8.86 11.99
C MET A 150 2.64 -7.46 11.79
N VAL A 151 2.53 -7.02 10.53
CA VAL A 151 1.93 -5.70 10.25
C VAL A 151 0.45 -5.70 10.60
N GLN A 152 -0.27 -6.78 10.29
CA GLN A 152 -1.69 -6.92 10.67
C GLN A 152 -1.87 -6.88 12.18
N GLU A 153 -1.00 -7.56 12.94
CA GLU A 153 -1.04 -7.51 14.40
C GLU A 153 -0.80 -6.10 14.94
N LEU A 154 0.16 -5.35 14.38
CA LEU A 154 0.38 -3.97 14.77
C LEU A 154 -0.88 -3.13 14.57
N LEU A 155 -1.50 -3.20 13.39
CA LEU A 155 -2.70 -2.44 13.08
C LEU A 155 -3.88 -2.81 14.00
N ASN A 156 -4.03 -4.09 14.32
CA ASN A 156 -5.13 -4.56 15.15
C ASN A 156 -4.95 -4.25 16.66
N ARG A 157 -3.73 -3.97 17.10
CA ARG A 157 -3.40 -3.73 18.52
C ARG A 157 -3.07 -2.26 18.84
N SER A 158 -3.07 -1.40 17.85
CA SER A 158 -2.68 0.01 18.01
C SER A 158 -3.76 0.95 17.52
N ASP A 159 -4.31 1.74 18.39
CA ASP A 159 -5.28 2.80 18.04
C ASP A 159 -4.64 3.95 17.24
N ALA A 160 -3.29 4.04 17.24
CA ALA A 160 -2.58 5.07 16.50
C ALA A 160 -2.46 4.80 14.99
N HIS A 161 -2.66 3.55 14.56
CA HIS A 161 -2.43 3.10 13.20
C HIS A 161 -3.65 2.40 12.63
N LEU A 162 -4.22 2.94 11.55
CA LEU A 162 -5.41 2.37 10.89
C LEU A 162 -5.05 1.64 9.60
N TRP A 163 -4.19 2.25 8.78
CA TRP A 163 -3.71 1.71 7.52
C TRP A 163 -2.18 1.56 7.55
N GLY A 164 -1.66 0.60 6.80
CA GLY A 164 -0.23 0.36 6.70
C GLY A 164 0.18 -0.19 5.33
N LEU A 165 1.47 -0.07 5.02
CA LEU A 165 2.07 -0.59 3.80
C LEU A 165 3.10 -1.68 4.13
N LEU A 166 3.11 -2.72 3.32
CA LEU A 166 4.04 -3.85 3.41
C LEU A 166 4.58 -4.17 2.02
N SER A 167 5.90 -4.23 1.86
CA SER A 167 6.50 -4.59 0.59
C SER A 167 7.84 -5.30 0.73
N ASN A 168 8.09 -6.23 -0.19
CA ASN A 168 9.41 -6.84 -0.43
C ASN A 168 10.05 -6.33 -1.74
N GLY A 169 9.48 -5.32 -2.37
CA GLY A 169 9.96 -4.78 -3.64
C GLY A 169 9.40 -5.45 -4.88
N LEU A 170 8.92 -6.68 -4.80
CA LEU A 170 8.22 -7.38 -5.89
C LEU A 170 6.70 -7.27 -5.73
N THR A 171 6.24 -7.12 -4.51
CA THR A 171 4.84 -7.01 -4.13
C THR A 171 4.67 -5.87 -3.14
N LEU A 172 3.63 -5.08 -3.31
CA LEU A 172 3.20 -4.05 -2.35
C LEU A 172 1.79 -4.37 -1.87
N ARG A 173 1.60 -4.40 -0.55
CA ARG A 173 0.29 -4.58 0.08
C ARG A 173 -0.12 -3.35 0.87
N LEU A 174 -1.37 -2.97 0.70
CA LEU A 174 -2.07 -2.01 1.55
C LEU A 174 -2.94 -2.79 2.53
N LEU A 175 -2.68 -2.62 3.82
CA LEU A 175 -3.40 -3.27 4.91
C LEU A 175 -4.19 -2.27 5.73
N ARG A 176 -5.23 -2.76 6.40
CA ARG A 176 -6.02 -1.98 7.36
C ARG A 176 -6.22 -2.78 8.65
N ASP A 177 -6.38 -2.07 9.76
CA ASP A 177 -6.93 -2.65 10.97
C ASP A 177 -8.22 -3.42 10.63
N SER A 178 -8.30 -4.65 11.10
CA SER A 178 -9.41 -5.55 10.81
C SER A 178 -9.82 -6.29 12.07
N THR A 179 -11.06 -6.08 12.49
CA THR A 179 -11.70 -6.85 13.56
C THR A 179 -12.18 -8.22 13.07
N SER A 180 -12.05 -8.51 11.79
CA SER A 180 -12.47 -9.78 11.21
C SER A 180 -11.54 -10.91 11.65
N LEU A 181 -12.09 -11.92 12.27
CA LEU A 181 -11.41 -13.18 12.60
C LEU A 181 -11.13 -14.05 11.36
N VAL A 182 -11.50 -13.61 10.18
CA VAL A 182 -11.46 -14.39 8.94
C VAL A 182 -10.31 -13.94 8.05
N GLY A 183 -9.12 -14.45 8.32
CA GLY A 183 -8.00 -14.41 7.38
C GLY A 183 -7.38 -13.02 7.12
N ALA A 184 -6.43 -12.99 6.19
CA ALA A 184 -5.75 -11.76 5.76
C ALA A 184 -6.68 -10.86 4.93
N SER A 185 -6.57 -9.54 5.15
CA SER A 185 -7.32 -8.52 4.40
C SER A 185 -6.35 -7.46 3.87
N TYR A 186 -6.23 -7.38 2.54
CA TYR A 186 -5.33 -6.43 1.89
C TYR A 186 -5.71 -6.17 0.43
N VAL A 187 -5.19 -5.08 -0.11
CA VAL A 187 -5.05 -4.87 -1.56
C VAL A 187 -3.59 -5.09 -1.92
N GLU A 188 -3.33 -5.97 -2.86
CA GLU A 188 -1.99 -6.35 -3.31
C GLU A 188 -1.73 -5.86 -4.74
N PHE A 189 -0.58 -5.24 -4.92
CA PHE A 189 -0.04 -4.86 -6.22
C PHE A 189 1.19 -5.70 -6.50
N ASP A 190 1.13 -6.49 -7.56
CA ASP A 190 2.25 -7.25 -8.10
C ASP A 190 3.15 -6.29 -8.90
N LEU A 191 4.16 -5.71 -8.24
CA LEU A 191 5.04 -4.72 -8.85
C LEU A 191 5.87 -5.33 -9.98
N GLU A 192 6.23 -6.60 -9.88
CA GLU A 192 6.95 -7.30 -10.95
C GLU A 192 6.07 -7.41 -12.20
N ALA A 193 4.85 -7.89 -12.08
CA ALA A 193 3.91 -7.96 -13.21
C ALA A 193 3.61 -6.57 -13.79
N ILE A 194 3.41 -5.56 -12.94
CA ILE A 194 3.09 -4.19 -13.35
C ILE A 194 4.23 -3.58 -14.17
N PHE A 195 5.47 -3.62 -13.67
CA PHE A 195 6.60 -2.95 -14.32
C PHE A 195 7.21 -3.77 -15.46
N ASP A 196 7.31 -5.10 -15.35
CA ASP A 196 7.80 -5.96 -16.42
C ASP A 196 6.75 -6.12 -17.55
N GLY A 197 5.47 -6.03 -17.22
CA GLY A 197 4.36 -6.13 -18.17
C GLY A 197 3.93 -4.80 -18.80
N ASP A 198 4.56 -3.68 -18.44
CA ASP A 198 4.17 -2.34 -18.91
C ASP A 198 2.69 -2.00 -18.63
N LEU A 199 2.18 -2.39 -17.45
CA LEU A 199 0.78 -2.28 -17.06
C LEU A 199 0.48 -0.91 -16.43
N PHE A 200 0.46 0.15 -17.25
CA PHE A 200 0.23 1.51 -16.75
C PHE A 200 -1.13 1.69 -16.05
N ALA A 201 -2.19 1.00 -16.50
CA ALA A 201 -3.51 1.09 -15.87
C ALA A 201 -3.49 0.57 -14.42
N ASP A 202 -2.75 -0.51 -14.17
CA ASP A 202 -2.54 -1.06 -12.82
C ASP A 202 -1.70 -0.12 -11.95
N PHE A 203 -0.65 0.48 -12.51
CA PHE A 203 0.14 1.50 -11.83
C PHE A 203 -0.68 2.75 -11.53
N LEU A 204 -1.54 3.21 -12.43
CA LEU A 204 -2.44 4.34 -12.18
C LEU A 204 -3.36 4.06 -10.99
N LEU A 205 -3.88 2.85 -10.88
CA LEU A 205 -4.67 2.44 -9.73
C LEU A 205 -3.83 2.42 -8.44
N LEU A 206 -2.61 1.87 -8.49
CA LEU A 206 -1.66 1.91 -7.37
C LEU A 206 -1.41 3.36 -6.93
N TYR A 207 -1.08 4.24 -7.89
CA TYR A 207 -0.85 5.66 -7.62
C TYR A 207 -2.07 6.31 -6.97
N SER A 208 -3.26 6.05 -7.51
CA SER A 208 -4.52 6.62 -7.03
C SER A 208 -4.89 6.18 -5.60
N ILE A 209 -4.51 4.97 -5.20
CA ILE A 209 -4.85 4.39 -3.89
C ILE A 209 -3.74 4.61 -2.86
N CYS A 210 -2.48 4.46 -3.27
CA CYS A 210 -1.33 4.48 -2.36
C CYS A 210 -0.63 5.83 -2.25
N HIS A 211 -1.05 6.86 -3.00
CA HIS A 211 -0.53 8.23 -2.84
C HIS A 211 -0.73 8.71 -1.40
N GLN A 212 0.25 9.42 -0.82
CA GLN A 212 0.22 9.82 0.58
C GLN A 212 -1.06 10.57 0.97
N SER A 213 -1.61 11.39 0.08
CA SER A 213 -2.85 12.13 0.31
C SER A 213 -4.07 11.24 0.62
N ARG A 214 -4.00 9.95 0.29
CA ARG A 214 -5.06 8.99 0.59
C ARG A 214 -5.04 8.54 2.05
N LEU A 215 -3.87 8.63 2.69
CA LEU A 215 -3.60 8.13 4.04
C LEU A 215 -3.42 9.24 5.07
N GLU A 216 -3.18 10.50 4.66
CA GLU A 216 -3.01 11.62 5.57
C GLU A 216 -4.26 11.91 6.41
N VAL A 217 -4.05 12.43 7.61
CA VAL A 217 -5.13 12.90 8.49
C VAL A 217 -5.71 14.19 7.91
N ARG A 218 -6.98 14.17 7.53
CA ARG A 218 -7.71 15.34 6.99
C ARG A 218 -8.41 16.14 8.05
N ASP A 219 -8.74 15.51 9.16
CA ASP A 219 -9.41 16.10 10.31
C ASP A 219 -8.67 15.65 11.58
N PRO A 220 -7.92 16.56 12.23
CA PRO A 220 -7.15 16.21 13.43
C PRO A 220 -7.98 15.65 14.58
N GLU A 221 -9.26 16.04 14.69
CA GLU A 221 -10.15 15.53 15.75
C GLU A 221 -10.53 14.06 15.54
N LYS A 222 -10.57 13.62 14.28
CA LYS A 222 -10.91 12.25 13.91
C LYS A 222 -9.68 11.35 13.69
N GLY A 223 -8.49 11.95 13.62
CA GLY A 223 -7.24 11.24 13.43
C GLY A 223 -7.17 10.41 12.13
N PRO A 224 -6.50 9.24 12.14
CA PRO A 224 -6.31 8.40 10.95
C PRO A 224 -7.61 7.98 10.23
N ALA A 225 -8.73 7.93 10.93
CA ALA A 225 -10.04 7.59 10.36
C ALA A 225 -10.59 8.66 9.40
N SER A 226 -10.00 9.87 9.37
CA SER A 226 -10.41 10.95 8.48
C SER A 226 -9.79 10.88 7.07
N CYS A 227 -8.94 9.90 6.78
CA CYS A 227 -8.29 9.77 5.48
C CYS A 227 -9.27 9.42 4.34
N TRP A 228 -8.88 9.73 3.09
CA TRP A 228 -9.70 9.42 1.92
C TRP A 228 -9.97 7.93 1.74
N LEU A 229 -9.00 7.05 2.02
CA LEU A 229 -9.22 5.61 1.93
C LEU A 229 -10.34 5.12 2.84
N GLU A 230 -10.43 5.67 4.05
CA GLU A 230 -11.50 5.31 4.98
C GLU A 230 -12.86 5.83 4.50
N SER A 231 -12.91 7.02 3.94
CA SER A 231 -14.12 7.58 3.32
C SER A 231 -14.60 6.69 2.16
N TRP A 232 -13.71 6.29 1.27
CA TRP A 232 -14.05 5.42 0.14
C TRP A 232 -14.54 4.04 0.58
N ARG A 233 -13.87 3.46 1.57
CA ARG A 233 -14.28 2.18 2.14
C ARG A 233 -15.66 2.25 2.76
N THR A 234 -15.93 3.25 3.58
CA THR A 234 -17.23 3.46 4.25
C THR A 234 -18.36 3.64 3.22
N GLU A 235 -18.16 4.50 2.22
CA GLU A 235 -19.13 4.74 1.14
C GLU A 235 -19.46 3.44 0.38
N SER A 236 -18.45 2.61 0.13
CA SER A 236 -18.63 1.32 -0.55
C SER A 236 -19.45 0.32 0.29
N VAL A 237 -19.20 0.23 1.60
CA VAL A 237 -19.95 -0.63 2.51
C VAL A 237 -21.42 -0.18 2.60
N GLU A 238 -21.67 1.11 2.71
CA GLU A 238 -23.02 1.67 2.75
C GLU A 238 -23.78 1.45 1.44
N SER A 239 -23.11 1.58 0.29
CA SER A 239 -23.71 1.31 -1.03
C SER A 239 -24.09 -0.16 -1.18
N GLY A 240 -23.24 -1.07 -0.75
CA GLY A 240 -23.53 -2.51 -0.75
C GLY A 240 -24.72 -2.86 0.14
N SER A 241 -24.81 -2.26 1.32
CA SER A 241 -25.93 -2.48 2.23
C SER A 241 -27.25 -1.96 1.69
N ARG A 242 -27.24 -0.80 1.02
CA ARG A 242 -28.44 -0.22 0.38
C ARG A 242 -28.92 -1.13 -0.77
N ALA A 243 -28.03 -1.61 -1.62
CA ALA A 243 -28.36 -2.51 -2.70
C ALA A 243 -28.97 -3.83 -2.21
N LEU A 244 -28.43 -4.41 -1.12
CA LEU A 244 -29.00 -5.62 -0.51
C LEU A 244 -30.40 -5.40 0.08
N ASN A 245 -30.67 -4.26 0.67
CA ASN A 245 -31.99 -3.94 1.22
C ASN A 245 -33.03 -3.76 0.10
N GLN A 246 -32.66 -3.11 -1.01
CA GLN A 246 -33.55 -2.96 -2.18
C GLN A 246 -33.89 -4.29 -2.88
N LEU A 247 -33.08 -5.34 -2.72
CA LEU A 247 -33.35 -6.67 -3.27
C LEU A 247 -34.24 -7.51 -2.35
N ARG A 248 -34.50 -7.06 -1.11
CA ARG A 248 -35.35 -7.77 -0.12
C ARG A 248 -36.77 -7.25 -0.06
N ASP A 249 -37.03 -6.05 -0.59
CA ASP A 249 -38.33 -5.43 -0.77
C ASP A 249 -38.92 -5.78 -2.16
#